data_82c9437860fb25662ebe09cc195b3bf5
#
_entry.id   82c9437860fb25662ebe09cc195b3bf5
#
_cell.length_a   1.000
_cell.length_b   1.000
_cell.length_c   1.000
_cell.angle_alpha   90.00
_cell.angle_beta   90.00
_cell.angle_gamma   90.00
#
_symmetry.space_group_name_H-M   'P 1'
#
loop_
_entity.id
_entity.type
_entity.pdbx_description
1 polymer ?
#
loop_
_entity_poly.entity_id
_entity_poly.type
_entity_poly.pdbx_seq_one_letter_code
_entity_poly.pdbx_strand_id
1 'polypeptide(L)'
;MPSPSGNSTATPPAGSRPSRRLSVHTVLYDGVEEQDFAGHVEVFGIVGEERLAQSFVTVDGARRVRTSAGMEIVCRTPWSPRSADVIIVPGGGYGDGSGLQREVRRGVLPGALAAARRDGLVLGAVCTGTMLLSAAGLTAGRPCTTHHIALDDLRAQGGLVAAGRVVDDGDLVTCGGVTSGIDLGLWLLERFFGVDTALFAEEVLEYERRGTVNLA
;
A
#
# COMPACT_ATOMS: atom_id res chain seq x y z
N MET A 1 -32.89 -2.14 -32.18
CA MET A 1 -31.97 -1.61 -31.16
C MET A 1 -30.74 -2.46 -31.19
N PRO A 2 -29.55 -2.00 -31.67
CA PRO A 2 -28.33 -2.78 -31.58
C PRO A 2 -27.78 -2.64 -30.16
N SER A 3 -27.33 -3.76 -29.59
CA SER A 3 -26.60 -3.84 -28.30
C SER A 3 -25.29 -3.05 -28.35
N PRO A 4 -24.90 -2.39 -27.28
CA PRO A 4 -23.56 -1.78 -27.21
C PRO A 4 -22.53 -2.90 -27.01
N SER A 5 -21.88 -3.30 -28.08
CA SER A 5 -20.66 -4.10 -28.05
C SER A 5 -19.47 -3.18 -27.95
N GLY A 6 -18.59 -3.43 -27.02
CA GLY A 6 -17.24 -2.91 -27.03
C GLY A 6 -16.81 -2.24 -25.74
N ASN A 7 -16.51 -3.05 -24.72
CA ASN A 7 -15.58 -2.65 -23.70
C ASN A 7 -14.20 -2.57 -24.40
N SER A 8 -13.80 -1.38 -24.85
CA SER A 8 -12.43 -1.14 -25.32
C SER A 8 -11.52 -1.23 -24.12
N THR A 9 -10.99 -2.42 -23.86
CA THR A 9 -9.87 -2.58 -22.93
C THR A 9 -8.64 -1.98 -23.59
N ALA A 10 -8.36 -0.71 -23.28
CA ALA A 10 -7.10 -0.09 -23.63
C ALA A 10 -5.97 -0.99 -23.08
N THR A 11 -5.04 -1.39 -23.93
CA THR A 11 -3.91 -2.23 -23.52
C THR A 11 -2.80 -1.34 -23.01
N PRO A 12 -2.25 -1.59 -21.82
CA PRO A 12 -1.16 -0.78 -21.29
C PRO A 12 0.07 -0.86 -22.20
N PRO A 13 0.86 0.23 -22.31
CA PRO A 13 2.05 0.27 -23.16
C PRO A 13 3.05 -0.82 -22.76
N ALA A 14 3.78 -1.35 -23.75
CA ALA A 14 4.84 -2.34 -23.57
C ALA A 14 6.10 -1.69 -22.97
N GLY A 15 6.02 -1.23 -21.72
CA GLY A 15 7.19 -0.86 -20.92
C GLY A 15 8.05 -2.10 -20.63
N SER A 16 9.28 -1.90 -20.15
CA SER A 16 10.20 -2.98 -19.79
C SER A 16 9.48 -3.97 -18.84
N ARG A 17 9.10 -5.13 -19.40
CA ARG A 17 8.47 -6.20 -18.61
C ARG A 17 9.46 -6.63 -17.54
N PRO A 18 9.08 -6.62 -16.25
CA PRO A 18 9.86 -7.38 -15.28
C PRO A 18 9.95 -8.81 -15.76
N SER A 19 11.08 -9.46 -15.58
CA SER A 19 11.33 -10.85 -16.02
C SER A 19 10.37 -11.86 -15.37
N ARG A 20 9.65 -11.43 -14.35
CA ARG A 20 8.59 -12.19 -13.65
C ARG A 20 7.44 -11.28 -13.23
N ARG A 21 6.27 -11.86 -13.00
CA ARG A 21 5.09 -11.20 -12.44
C ARG A 21 5.40 -10.62 -11.06
N LEU A 22 5.09 -9.34 -10.85
CA LEU A 22 5.23 -8.69 -9.55
C LEU A 22 4.13 -9.20 -8.59
N SER A 23 4.49 -9.53 -7.36
CA SER A 23 3.54 -9.98 -6.33
C SER A 23 3.38 -8.91 -5.24
N VAL A 24 2.17 -8.38 -5.10
CA VAL A 24 1.81 -7.36 -4.10
C VAL A 24 0.84 -7.94 -3.10
N HIS A 25 1.20 -7.88 -1.82
CA HIS A 25 0.33 -8.25 -0.71
C HIS A 25 -0.18 -7.00 0.01
N THR A 26 -1.48 -6.82 0.04
CA THR A 26 -2.15 -5.81 0.88
C THR A 26 -2.60 -6.44 2.18
N VAL A 27 -2.10 -5.93 3.30
CA VAL A 27 -2.43 -6.44 4.64
C VAL A 27 -3.76 -5.88 5.09
N LEU A 28 -4.70 -6.73 5.45
CA LEU A 28 -5.98 -6.32 6.01
C LEU A 28 -6.13 -6.80 7.45
N TYR A 29 -6.78 -5.98 8.26
CA TYR A 29 -7.08 -6.22 9.68
C TYR A 29 -8.36 -5.50 10.08
N ASP A 30 -8.98 -5.88 11.20
CA ASP A 30 -10.25 -5.28 11.62
C ASP A 30 -10.09 -3.78 11.94
N GLY A 31 -10.90 -2.97 11.28
CA GLY A 31 -10.87 -1.52 11.33
C GLY A 31 -9.89 -0.88 10.35
N VAL A 32 -9.41 -1.61 9.33
CA VAL A 32 -8.67 -1.03 8.21
C VAL A 32 -9.54 -0.02 7.46
N GLU A 33 -8.96 1.09 7.04
CA GLU A 33 -9.65 2.12 6.24
C GLU A 33 -9.80 1.68 4.79
N GLU A 34 -11.00 1.80 4.24
CA GLU A 34 -11.35 1.35 2.90
C GLU A 34 -10.52 2.04 1.82
N GLN A 35 -10.45 3.35 1.85
CA GLN A 35 -9.77 4.14 0.82
C GLN A 35 -8.26 3.95 0.87
N ASP A 36 -7.70 3.62 2.04
CA ASP A 36 -6.26 3.39 2.20
C ASP A 36 -5.77 2.17 1.41
N PHE A 37 -6.63 1.14 1.24
CA PHE A 37 -6.26 0.01 0.37
C PHE A 37 -6.90 0.08 -1.01
N ALA A 38 -8.10 0.61 -1.16
CA ALA A 38 -8.78 0.64 -2.46
C ALA A 38 -7.99 1.46 -3.50
N GLY A 39 -7.34 2.55 -3.07
CA GLY A 39 -6.61 3.44 -3.97
C GLY A 39 -5.51 2.73 -4.76
N HIS A 40 -4.57 2.07 -4.09
CA HIS A 40 -3.50 1.35 -4.79
C HIS A 40 -3.98 0.04 -5.43
N VAL A 41 -5.01 -0.59 -4.89
CA VAL A 41 -5.60 -1.81 -5.47
C VAL A 41 -6.16 -1.53 -6.86
N GLU A 42 -6.90 -0.43 -7.02
CA GLU A 42 -7.43 -0.01 -8.32
C GLU A 42 -6.31 0.32 -9.31
N VAL A 43 -5.31 1.10 -8.88
CA VAL A 43 -4.14 1.44 -9.69
C VAL A 43 -3.44 0.19 -10.22
N PHE A 44 -3.21 -0.81 -9.38
CA PHE A 44 -2.54 -2.05 -9.77
C PHE A 44 -3.41 -2.94 -10.67
N GLY A 45 -4.73 -2.85 -10.54
CA GLY A 45 -5.67 -3.58 -11.40
C GLY A 45 -5.53 -3.22 -12.89
N ILE A 46 -5.11 -1.99 -13.18
CA ILE A 46 -5.00 -1.46 -14.56
C ILE A 46 -3.94 -2.20 -15.39
N VAL A 47 -2.85 -2.66 -14.77
CA VAL A 47 -1.75 -3.32 -15.53
C VAL A 47 -1.99 -4.80 -15.83
N GLY A 48 -3.07 -5.37 -15.32
CA GLY A 48 -3.47 -6.75 -15.57
C GLY A 48 -2.74 -7.79 -14.71
N GLU A 49 -3.44 -8.90 -14.45
CA GLU A 49 -2.94 -9.95 -13.55
C GLU A 49 -1.70 -10.67 -14.06
N GLU A 50 -1.43 -10.69 -15.36
CA GLU A 50 -0.25 -11.31 -15.96
C GLU A 50 1.05 -10.55 -15.64
N ARG A 51 0.94 -9.26 -15.29
CA ARG A 51 2.08 -8.40 -14.92
C ARG A 51 2.20 -8.23 -13.41
N LEU A 52 1.06 -8.08 -12.71
CA LEU A 52 1.02 -7.83 -11.28
C LEU A 52 -0.08 -8.68 -10.61
N ALA A 53 0.33 -9.50 -9.66
CA ALA A 53 -0.58 -10.27 -8.82
C ALA A 53 -0.87 -9.52 -7.53
N GLN A 54 -2.15 -9.33 -7.22
CA GLN A 54 -2.59 -8.77 -5.95
C GLN A 54 -3.11 -9.87 -5.02
N SER A 55 -2.75 -9.82 -3.76
CA SER A 55 -3.26 -10.70 -2.72
C SER A 55 -3.65 -9.90 -1.47
N PHE A 56 -4.84 -10.17 -0.94
CA PHE A 56 -5.27 -9.63 0.34
C PHE A 56 -4.97 -10.65 1.42
N VAL A 57 -4.15 -10.27 2.39
CA VAL A 57 -3.62 -11.17 3.41
C VAL A 57 -3.93 -10.68 4.82
N THR A 58 -4.09 -11.60 5.74
CA THR A 58 -4.16 -11.30 7.18
C THR A 58 -3.15 -12.17 7.94
N VAL A 59 -2.54 -11.61 8.98
CA VAL A 59 -1.59 -12.34 9.83
C VAL A 59 -2.27 -13.43 10.69
N ASP A 60 -3.59 -13.34 10.84
CA ASP A 60 -4.40 -14.28 11.61
C ASP A 60 -4.92 -15.46 10.76
N GLY A 61 -4.40 -15.65 9.55
CA GLY A 61 -4.88 -16.67 8.61
C GLY A 61 -6.13 -16.26 7.83
N ALA A 62 -6.72 -17.19 7.11
CA ALA A 62 -7.91 -16.92 6.29
C ALA A 62 -9.13 -16.58 7.18
N ARG A 63 -9.70 -15.38 7.02
CA ARG A 63 -10.83 -14.91 7.82
C ARG A 63 -11.61 -13.78 7.15
N ARG A 64 -12.72 -13.40 7.73
CA ARG A 64 -13.39 -12.13 7.43
C ARG A 64 -12.72 -11.01 8.20
N VAL A 65 -12.56 -9.88 7.53
CA VAL A 65 -12.08 -8.61 8.08
C VAL A 65 -13.22 -7.61 7.99
N ARG A 66 -13.52 -6.93 9.08
CA ARG A 66 -14.47 -5.82 9.09
C ARG A 66 -13.70 -4.50 9.05
N THR A 67 -13.99 -3.70 8.04
CA THR A 67 -13.33 -2.40 7.82
C THR A 67 -13.87 -1.31 8.76
N SER A 68 -13.30 -0.11 8.70
CA SER A 68 -13.68 1.01 9.58
C SER A 68 -15.12 1.47 9.31
N ALA A 69 -15.55 1.53 8.05
CA ALA A 69 -16.94 1.87 7.68
C ALA A 69 -17.90 0.68 7.72
N GLY A 70 -17.43 -0.50 8.10
CA GLY A 70 -18.27 -1.67 8.33
C GLY A 70 -18.43 -2.63 7.16
N MET A 71 -17.67 -2.48 6.08
CA MET A 71 -17.62 -3.50 5.00
C MET A 71 -17.00 -4.79 5.55
N GLU A 72 -17.45 -5.92 5.01
CA GLU A 72 -16.85 -7.23 5.30
C GLU A 72 -16.10 -7.76 4.08
N ILE A 73 -14.82 -8.05 4.28
CA ILE A 73 -13.94 -8.59 3.25
C ILE A 73 -13.50 -10.00 3.64
N VAL A 74 -13.68 -10.96 2.73
CA VAL A 74 -13.23 -12.33 2.95
C VAL A 74 -11.79 -12.48 2.46
N CYS A 75 -10.84 -12.48 3.39
CA CYS A 75 -9.43 -12.77 3.11
C CYS A 75 -9.21 -14.28 3.11
N ARG A 76 -8.89 -14.85 1.95
CA ARG A 76 -8.63 -16.28 1.79
C ARG A 76 -7.15 -16.63 1.78
N THR A 77 -6.30 -15.65 1.49
CA THR A 77 -4.85 -15.85 1.38
C THR A 77 -4.19 -15.69 2.76
N PRO A 78 -3.48 -16.69 3.24
CA PRO A 78 -2.77 -16.58 4.51
C PRO A 78 -1.53 -15.69 4.36
N TRP A 79 -1.02 -15.21 5.50
CA TRP A 79 0.23 -14.48 5.57
C TRP A 79 1.40 -15.29 5.00
N SER A 80 1.99 -14.84 3.92
CA SER A 80 3.09 -15.49 3.22
C SER A 80 4.10 -14.45 2.68
N PRO A 81 4.80 -13.73 3.55
CA PRO A 81 5.62 -12.59 3.14
C PRO A 81 6.75 -12.97 2.17
N ARG A 82 7.19 -14.24 2.18
CA ARG A 82 8.25 -14.71 1.27
C ARG A 82 7.85 -14.74 -0.20
N SER A 83 6.55 -14.79 -0.49
CA SER A 83 6.03 -14.78 -1.86
C SER A 83 5.72 -13.37 -2.38
N ALA A 84 5.85 -12.33 -1.55
CA ALA A 84 5.59 -10.96 -1.92
C ALA A 84 6.86 -10.24 -2.38
N ASP A 85 6.75 -9.39 -3.39
CA ASP A 85 7.77 -8.40 -3.75
C ASP A 85 7.51 -7.08 -3.05
N VAL A 86 6.23 -6.79 -2.83
CA VAL A 86 5.76 -5.60 -2.13
C VAL A 86 4.72 -6.02 -1.09
N ILE A 87 4.83 -5.52 0.13
CA ILE A 87 3.79 -5.61 1.15
C ILE A 87 3.31 -4.20 1.45
N ILE A 88 2.01 -3.94 1.31
CA ILE A 88 1.42 -2.64 1.62
C ILE A 88 0.55 -2.75 2.87
N VAL A 89 0.78 -1.82 3.79
CA VAL A 89 0.09 -1.72 5.08
C VAL A 89 -0.81 -0.47 5.08
N PRO A 90 -2.12 -0.62 4.88
CA PRO A 90 -3.07 0.48 5.00
C PRO A 90 -3.23 0.94 6.45
N GLY A 91 -3.74 2.15 6.65
CA GLY A 91 -4.14 2.64 7.97
C GLY A 91 -5.46 2.06 8.46
N GLY A 92 -5.83 2.42 9.68
CA GLY A 92 -7.05 1.95 10.34
C GLY A 92 -7.51 2.95 11.40
N GLY A 93 -7.60 4.20 11.01
CA GLY A 93 -7.87 5.32 11.90
C GLY A 93 -6.69 5.69 12.79
N TYR A 94 -6.94 6.53 13.80
CA TYR A 94 -5.92 6.98 14.75
C TYR A 94 -6.56 7.29 16.11
N GLY A 95 -5.79 7.07 17.18
CA GLY A 95 -6.26 7.25 18.56
C GLY A 95 -6.93 6.00 19.17
N ASP A 96 -7.40 6.16 20.40
CA ASP A 96 -7.97 5.05 21.16
C ASP A 96 -9.19 4.43 20.48
N GLY A 97 -9.21 3.10 20.45
CA GLY A 97 -10.29 2.32 19.84
C GLY A 97 -10.19 2.14 18.32
N SER A 98 -9.24 2.80 17.63
CA SER A 98 -9.01 2.59 16.19
C SER A 98 -8.52 1.17 15.89
N GLY A 99 -8.71 0.72 14.65
CA GLY A 99 -8.16 -0.55 14.16
C GLY A 99 -6.64 -0.59 14.29
N LEU A 100 -5.98 0.49 13.88
CA LEU A 100 -4.54 0.68 14.02
C LEU A 100 -4.09 0.45 15.47
N GLN A 101 -4.70 1.14 16.43
CA GLN A 101 -4.28 1.07 17.84
C GLN A 101 -4.48 -0.32 18.43
N ARG A 102 -5.55 -1.02 18.02
CA ARG A 102 -5.76 -2.42 18.42
C ARG A 102 -4.63 -3.33 17.92
N GLU A 103 -4.21 -3.18 16.67
CA GLU A 103 -3.12 -3.99 16.09
C GLU A 103 -1.75 -3.65 16.71
N VAL A 104 -1.48 -2.36 17.00
CA VAL A 104 -0.27 -1.95 17.73
C VAL A 104 -0.22 -2.61 19.12
N ARG A 105 -1.33 -2.57 19.87
CA ARG A 105 -1.41 -3.19 21.21
C ARG A 105 -1.29 -4.71 21.17
N ARG A 106 -1.85 -5.36 20.13
CA ARG A 106 -1.72 -6.82 19.95
C ARG A 106 -0.27 -7.24 19.68
N GLY A 107 0.51 -6.40 19.00
CA GLY A 107 1.89 -6.69 18.62
C GLY A 107 2.08 -7.78 17.57
N VAL A 108 1.02 -8.50 17.18
CA VAL A 108 1.10 -9.64 16.23
C VAL A 108 1.44 -9.14 14.83
N LEU A 109 0.69 -8.16 14.32
CA LEU A 109 0.96 -7.58 12.99
C LEU A 109 2.30 -6.85 12.94
N PRO A 110 2.67 -5.95 13.89
CA PRO A 110 4.01 -5.36 13.94
C PRO A 110 5.14 -6.40 13.98
N GLY A 111 5.00 -7.43 14.80
CA GLY A 111 5.98 -8.52 14.89
C GLY A 111 6.12 -9.30 13.58
N ALA A 112 5.01 -9.58 12.88
CA ALA A 112 5.00 -10.24 11.58
C ALA A 112 5.66 -9.39 10.48
N LEU A 113 5.44 -8.06 10.51
CA LEU A 113 6.07 -7.10 9.59
C LEU A 113 7.59 -7.02 9.81
N ALA A 114 8.03 -6.94 11.08
CA ALA A 114 9.45 -6.96 11.42
C ALA A 114 10.14 -8.25 10.93
N ALA A 115 9.51 -9.40 11.13
CA ALA A 115 10.01 -10.71 10.69
C ALA A 115 9.98 -10.89 9.17
N ALA A 116 9.16 -10.13 8.44
CA ALA A 116 9.07 -10.20 6.98
C ALA A 116 10.24 -9.51 6.27
N ARG A 117 10.94 -8.57 6.95
CA ARG A 117 12.02 -7.79 6.36
C ARG A 117 13.10 -8.69 5.76
N ARG A 118 13.46 -8.43 4.52
CA ARG A 118 14.52 -9.11 3.77
C ARG A 118 14.94 -8.28 2.56
N ASP A 119 16.07 -8.61 2.00
CA ASP A 119 16.54 -8.02 0.75
C ASP A 119 15.53 -8.29 -0.39
N GLY A 120 15.27 -7.28 -1.19
CA GLY A 120 14.35 -7.34 -2.33
C GLY A 120 12.86 -7.26 -1.98
N LEU A 121 12.48 -7.15 -0.70
CA LEU A 121 11.11 -6.82 -0.29
C LEU A 121 10.96 -5.31 -0.14
N VAL A 122 9.94 -4.74 -0.77
CA VAL A 122 9.52 -3.36 -0.52
C VAL A 122 8.35 -3.36 0.47
N LEU A 123 8.48 -2.59 1.54
CA LEU A 123 7.42 -2.33 2.50
C LEU A 123 6.77 -0.98 2.17
N GLY A 124 5.53 -1.02 1.76
CA GLY A 124 4.70 0.16 1.53
C GLY A 124 3.78 0.44 2.71
N ALA A 125 3.48 1.72 2.97
CA ALA A 125 2.43 2.07 3.93
C ALA A 125 1.62 3.27 3.46
N VAL A 126 0.32 3.20 3.70
CA VAL A 126 -0.63 4.28 3.43
C VAL A 126 -1.15 4.84 4.74
N CYS A 127 -1.23 6.19 4.81
CA CYS A 127 -1.87 6.87 5.93
C CYS A 127 -1.22 6.48 7.28
N THR A 128 -2.02 6.16 8.28
CA THR A 128 -1.54 5.69 9.58
C THR A 128 -0.94 4.28 9.57
N GLY A 129 -1.00 3.56 8.44
CA GLY A 129 -0.30 2.28 8.27
C GLY A 129 1.21 2.36 8.54
N THR A 130 1.82 3.52 8.31
CA THR A 130 3.22 3.79 8.67
C THR A 130 3.47 3.62 10.17
N MET A 131 2.47 3.87 11.03
CA MET A 131 2.60 3.68 12.48
C MET A 131 2.68 2.20 12.88
N LEU A 132 2.12 1.27 12.06
CA LEU A 132 2.34 -0.18 12.23
C LEU A 132 3.78 -0.57 11.88
N LEU A 133 4.34 0.02 10.82
CA LEU A 133 5.76 -0.15 10.49
C LEU A 133 6.68 0.46 11.56
N SER A 134 6.26 1.60 12.15
CA SER A 134 6.97 2.23 13.26
C SER A 134 6.96 1.34 14.52
N ALA A 135 5.81 0.80 14.88
CA ALA A 135 5.69 -0.17 15.98
C ALA A 135 6.50 -1.46 15.74
N ALA A 136 6.78 -1.79 14.47
CA ALA A 136 7.66 -2.88 14.06
C ALA A 136 9.16 -2.51 14.09
N GLY A 137 9.52 -1.24 14.42
CA GLY A 137 10.90 -0.74 14.42
C GLY A 137 11.47 -0.50 13.02
N LEU A 138 10.64 -0.41 11.98
CA LEU A 138 11.06 -0.37 10.58
C LEU A 138 11.24 1.05 10.02
N THR A 139 10.85 2.09 10.78
CA THR A 139 10.95 3.50 10.39
C THR A 139 12.04 4.27 11.15
N ALA A 140 12.62 3.70 12.20
CA ALA A 140 13.59 4.37 13.04
C ALA A 140 14.86 4.76 12.25
N GLY A 141 15.19 6.06 12.26
CA GLY A 141 16.33 6.62 11.51
C GLY A 141 16.13 6.66 10.00
N ARG A 142 14.92 6.46 9.50
CA ARG A 142 14.62 6.39 8.07
C ARG A 142 13.69 7.52 7.63
N PRO A 143 13.93 8.12 6.44
CA PRO A 143 12.98 9.03 5.80
C PRO A 143 11.63 8.35 5.56
N CYS A 144 10.57 8.95 6.08
CA CYS A 144 9.22 8.40 5.96
C CYS A 144 8.16 9.49 6.19
N THR A 145 6.92 9.18 5.85
CA THR A 145 5.78 10.03 6.13
C THR A 145 4.59 9.19 6.59
N THR A 146 3.55 9.84 7.10
CA THR A 146 2.30 9.23 7.54
C THR A 146 1.16 10.24 7.37
N HIS A 147 -0.05 9.89 7.78
CA HIS A 147 -1.13 10.86 7.87
C HIS A 147 -0.75 12.03 8.79
N HIS A 148 -1.14 13.26 8.44
CA HIS A 148 -0.70 14.48 9.16
C HIS A 148 -0.96 14.45 10.67
N ILE A 149 -2.02 13.75 11.10
CA ILE A 149 -2.37 13.65 12.53
C ILE A 149 -1.38 12.81 13.35
N ALA A 150 -0.56 11.98 12.71
CA ALA A 150 0.40 11.07 13.36
C ALA A 150 1.88 11.47 13.12
N LEU A 151 2.15 12.61 12.47
CA LEU A 151 3.53 13.01 12.15
C LEU A 151 4.39 13.23 13.39
N ASP A 152 3.84 13.82 14.44
CA ASP A 152 4.61 14.10 15.66
C ASP A 152 4.93 12.82 16.42
N ASP A 153 4.00 11.87 16.45
CA ASP A 153 4.25 10.56 17.05
C ASP A 153 5.25 9.75 16.24
N LEU A 154 5.21 9.83 14.90
CA LEU A 154 6.20 9.19 14.04
C LEU A 154 7.61 9.74 14.32
N ARG A 155 7.76 11.07 14.48
CA ARG A 155 9.03 11.70 14.91
C ARG A 155 9.48 11.22 16.28
N ALA A 156 8.56 11.20 17.24
CA ALA A 156 8.85 10.75 18.60
C ALA A 156 9.30 9.28 18.65
N GLN A 157 8.84 8.45 17.70
CA GLN A 157 9.23 7.05 17.53
C GLN A 157 10.51 6.89 16.67
N GLY A 158 11.17 7.98 16.30
CA GLY A 158 12.46 7.97 15.62
C GLY A 158 12.41 8.00 14.09
N GLY A 159 11.23 8.15 13.47
CA GLY A 159 11.11 8.34 12.04
C GLY A 159 11.63 9.71 11.59
N LEU A 160 12.39 9.77 10.51
CA LEU A 160 12.83 11.03 9.90
C LEU A 160 11.72 11.54 8.97
N VAL A 161 10.78 12.29 9.55
CA VAL A 161 9.61 12.76 8.79
C VAL A 161 10.03 13.67 7.64
N ALA A 162 9.79 13.22 6.41
CA ALA A 162 10.06 13.93 5.19
C ALA A 162 8.77 14.53 4.59
N ALA A 163 8.92 15.66 3.89
CA ALA A 163 7.80 16.29 3.18
C ALA A 163 7.52 15.55 1.87
N GLY A 164 6.24 15.41 1.53
CA GLY A 164 5.78 14.76 0.30
C GLY A 164 4.56 13.90 0.54
N ARG A 165 3.78 13.69 -0.51
CA ARG A 165 2.66 12.73 -0.44
C ARG A 165 3.16 11.29 -0.45
N VAL A 166 4.27 11.05 -1.15
CA VAL A 166 5.00 9.78 -1.16
C VAL A 166 6.46 10.05 -0.81
N VAL A 167 7.01 9.22 0.07
CA VAL A 167 8.43 9.22 0.45
C VAL A 167 8.97 7.82 0.17
N ASP A 168 9.98 7.74 -0.69
CA ASP A 168 10.64 6.48 -1.08
C ASP A 168 12.06 6.46 -0.53
N ASP A 169 12.32 5.58 0.42
CA ASP A 169 13.63 5.28 1.00
C ASP A 169 14.05 3.83 0.61
N GLY A 170 13.95 3.51 -0.67
CA GLY A 170 14.39 2.23 -1.22
C GLY A 170 13.45 1.07 -0.90
N ASP A 171 13.70 0.33 0.16
CA ASP A 171 12.85 -0.79 0.59
C ASP A 171 11.70 -0.36 1.53
N LEU A 172 11.58 0.93 1.83
CA LEU A 172 10.49 1.54 2.59
C LEU A 172 9.84 2.66 1.78
N VAL A 173 8.58 2.50 1.40
CA VAL A 173 7.83 3.52 0.64
C VAL A 173 6.57 3.88 1.41
N THR A 174 6.50 5.11 1.92
CA THR A 174 5.39 5.56 2.76
C THR A 174 4.64 6.70 2.12
N CYS A 175 3.36 6.84 2.39
CA CYS A 175 2.61 7.99 1.90
C CYS A 175 1.70 8.61 2.96
N GLY A 176 1.25 9.81 2.67
CA GLY A 176 0.33 10.56 3.51
C GLY A 176 -1.06 9.92 3.59
N GLY A 177 -2.06 10.72 4.02
CA GLY A 177 -3.39 10.22 4.33
C GLY A 177 -4.23 9.83 3.13
N VAL A 178 -5.03 8.84 3.32
CA VAL A 178 -6.21 8.40 2.56
C VAL A 178 -5.97 8.31 1.06
N THR A 179 -6.23 9.39 0.30
CA THR A 179 -6.08 9.42 -1.16
C THR A 179 -4.63 9.33 -1.64
N SER A 180 -3.64 9.50 -0.74
CA SER A 180 -2.22 9.32 -1.09
C SER A 180 -1.88 7.87 -1.47
N GLY A 181 -2.75 6.91 -1.14
CA GLY A 181 -2.64 5.53 -1.59
C GLY A 181 -2.67 5.38 -3.11
N ILE A 182 -3.38 6.28 -3.82
CA ILE A 182 -3.39 6.34 -5.29
C ILE A 182 -2.00 6.76 -5.78
N ASP A 183 -1.44 7.84 -5.20
CA ASP A 183 -0.09 8.33 -5.59
C ASP A 183 1.00 7.30 -5.28
N LEU A 184 0.89 6.56 -4.17
CA LEU A 184 1.78 5.44 -3.85
C LEU A 184 1.67 4.33 -4.91
N GLY A 185 0.46 3.96 -5.30
CA GLY A 185 0.22 2.96 -6.35
C GLY A 185 0.85 3.38 -7.68
N LEU A 186 0.60 4.61 -8.12
CA LEU A 186 1.16 5.17 -9.36
C LEU A 186 2.69 5.25 -9.30
N TRP A 187 3.26 5.63 -8.15
CA TRP A 187 4.71 5.62 -7.96
C TRP A 187 5.31 4.22 -8.08
N LEU A 188 4.69 3.22 -7.46
CA LEU A 188 5.15 1.84 -7.56
C LEU A 188 5.01 1.29 -8.97
N LEU A 189 3.95 1.66 -9.72
CA LEU A 189 3.87 1.33 -11.16
C LEU A 189 5.02 1.96 -11.95
N GLU A 190 5.32 3.24 -11.73
CA GLU A 190 6.44 3.91 -12.38
C GLU A 190 7.77 3.22 -12.06
N ARG A 191 8.00 2.91 -10.79
CA ARG A 191 9.23 2.28 -10.32
C ARG A 191 9.46 0.87 -10.89
N PHE A 192 8.41 0.06 -11.01
CA PHE A 192 8.52 -1.34 -11.44
C PHE A 192 8.25 -1.54 -12.93
N PHE A 193 7.47 -0.68 -13.56
CA PHE A 193 7.01 -0.85 -14.95
C PHE A 193 7.31 0.35 -15.85
N GLY A 194 7.90 1.40 -15.32
CA GLY A 194 8.27 2.62 -16.05
C GLY A 194 7.18 3.68 -16.10
N VAL A 195 7.60 4.91 -16.41
CA VAL A 195 6.75 6.12 -16.39
C VAL A 195 5.53 6.01 -17.30
N ASP A 196 5.67 5.41 -18.50
CA ASP A 196 4.57 5.27 -19.45
C ASP A 196 3.41 4.42 -18.89
N THR A 197 3.73 3.42 -18.06
CA THR A 197 2.71 2.60 -17.38
C THR A 197 1.96 3.41 -16.32
N ALA A 198 2.66 4.25 -15.58
CA ALA A 198 2.03 5.12 -14.59
C ALA A 198 1.16 6.19 -15.25
N LEU A 199 1.62 6.83 -16.33
CA LEU A 199 0.84 7.81 -17.09
C LEU A 199 -0.43 7.20 -17.70
N PHE A 200 -0.32 5.98 -18.25
CA PHE A 200 -1.49 5.24 -18.73
C PHE A 200 -2.50 4.97 -17.59
N ALA A 201 -2.02 4.62 -16.39
CA ALA A 201 -2.89 4.41 -15.25
C ALA A 201 -3.56 5.73 -14.78
N GLU A 202 -2.86 6.85 -14.83
CA GLU A 202 -3.44 8.18 -14.55
C GLU A 202 -4.57 8.53 -15.54
N GLU A 203 -4.36 8.24 -16.84
CA GLU A 203 -5.38 8.46 -17.87
C GLU A 203 -6.63 7.61 -17.62
N VAL A 204 -6.45 6.30 -17.32
CA VAL A 204 -7.57 5.39 -17.04
C VAL A 204 -8.35 5.80 -15.78
N LEU A 205 -7.65 6.28 -14.76
CA LEU A 205 -8.24 6.71 -13.48
C LEU A 205 -8.86 8.11 -13.55
N GLU A 206 -8.64 8.86 -14.64
CA GLU A 206 -8.94 10.31 -14.71
C GLU A 206 -8.37 11.06 -13.48
N TYR A 207 -7.14 10.70 -13.09
CA TYR A 207 -6.48 11.21 -11.89
C TYR A 207 -5.09 11.74 -12.20
N GLU A 208 -4.79 12.95 -11.75
CA GLU A 208 -3.46 13.54 -11.79
C GLU A 208 -2.76 13.37 -10.44
N ARG A 209 -1.54 12.84 -10.45
CA ARG A 209 -0.71 12.73 -9.23
C ARG A 209 -0.48 14.10 -8.60
N ARG A 210 -0.56 14.14 -7.29
CA ARG A 210 -0.34 15.37 -6.52
C ARG A 210 1.07 15.41 -5.93
N GLY A 211 1.82 16.42 -6.36
CA GLY A 211 3.16 16.67 -5.85
C GLY A 211 4.21 15.71 -6.39
N THR A 212 5.44 15.92 -5.96
CA THR A 212 6.58 15.08 -6.30
C THR A 212 6.77 13.98 -5.25
N VAL A 213 7.31 12.85 -5.68
CA VAL A 213 7.82 11.82 -4.77
C VAL A 213 9.11 12.34 -4.15
N ASN A 214 9.23 12.23 -2.82
CA ASN A 214 10.48 12.50 -2.12
C ASN A 214 11.33 11.23 -2.18
N LEU A 215 12.42 11.30 -2.94
CA LEU A 215 13.43 10.24 -3.00
C LEU A 215 14.50 10.55 -1.95
N ALA A 216 14.68 9.67 -1.00
CA ALA A 216 15.58 9.84 0.14
C ALA A 216 16.89 9.05 -0.02
#